data_bd0ba35e0fea45e731a5b903e3a94b0e
#
_entry.id   bd0ba35e0fea45e731a5b903e3a94b0e
#
_cell.length_a   1.000
_cell.length_b   1.000
_cell.length_c   1.000
_cell.angle_alpha   90.00
_cell.angle_beta   90.00
_cell.angle_gamma   90.00
#
_symmetry.space_group_name_H-M   'P 1'
#
loop_
_entity.id
_entity.type
_entity.pdbx_description
1 polymer ?
#
loop_
_entity_poly.entity_id
_entity_poly.type
_entity_poly.pdbx_seq_one_letter_code
_entity_poly.pdbx_strand_id
1 'polypeptide(L)'
;MFALFHLKDGNFMAVLPVAAPDSLAWLKLERDGTFLVEAGSLGTSPAKPQAVLAVTATDKDIYRACSAVWNKALSLPFIKGRTLPREKKIYPEPFKYLGWCSWEQYKKNISSKLLEETAKKLEASPVPVRWMLVDDGFQTQERLQLVSFQPRQDRFPRGWKPLMKHKSPKLKWMGLWHCYYGLWNGIHPRHHLDDETARGLVRTAKGKILPGDGPGGAGAFYTPFLQSVKDAGFDFVKIDVQAEYLKHADGLDNPGELWKERALPLSEKMAELFPETSKK
;
A
#
# COMPACT_ATOMS: atom_id res chain seq x y z
N MET A 1 11.01 -1.50 -7.25
CA MET A 1 11.86 -2.64 -7.74
C MET A 1 13.23 -2.07 -8.02
N PHE A 2 14.32 -2.78 -7.71
CA PHE A 2 15.68 -2.42 -8.15
C PHE A 2 16.33 -3.65 -8.80
N ALA A 3 17.36 -3.43 -9.62
CA ALA A 3 18.10 -4.50 -10.25
C ALA A 3 19.52 -4.57 -9.67
N LEU A 4 20.05 -5.78 -9.66
CA LEU A 4 21.41 -6.07 -9.21
C LEU A 4 22.10 -6.91 -10.28
N PHE A 5 23.29 -6.48 -10.67
CA PHE A 5 24.12 -7.14 -11.68
C PHE A 5 25.43 -7.58 -11.08
N HIS A 6 25.87 -8.79 -11.40
CA HIS A 6 27.26 -9.22 -11.22
C HIS A 6 28.03 -8.87 -12.50
N LEU A 7 29.01 -8.02 -12.38
CA LEU A 7 29.79 -7.52 -13.51
C LEU A 7 30.96 -8.46 -13.81
N LYS A 8 31.47 -8.38 -15.04
CA LYS A 8 32.60 -9.22 -15.50
C LYS A 8 33.90 -8.98 -14.72
N ASP A 9 34.07 -7.81 -14.11
CA ASP A 9 35.20 -7.44 -13.28
C ASP A 9 35.09 -7.92 -11.82
N GLY A 10 34.01 -8.68 -11.50
CA GLY A 10 33.78 -9.22 -10.17
C GLY A 10 33.07 -8.24 -9.21
N ASN A 11 32.72 -7.04 -9.66
CA ASN A 11 31.90 -6.10 -8.88
C ASN A 11 30.40 -6.41 -9.00
N PHE A 12 29.62 -5.92 -8.03
CA PHE A 12 28.16 -5.87 -8.10
C PHE A 12 27.70 -4.44 -8.36
N MET A 13 26.77 -4.27 -9.31
CA MET A 13 26.14 -2.99 -9.61
C MET A 13 24.66 -3.05 -9.24
N ALA A 14 24.24 -2.18 -8.35
CA ALA A 14 22.83 -1.97 -8.02
C ALA A 14 22.28 -0.77 -8.83
N VAL A 15 21.09 -0.93 -9.40
CA VAL A 15 20.36 0.11 -10.16
C VAL A 15 19.00 0.31 -9.53
N LEU A 16 18.71 1.52 -9.07
CA LEU A 16 17.44 1.89 -8.45
C LEU A 16 16.75 2.98 -9.30
N PRO A 17 15.60 2.70 -9.93
CA PRO A 17 14.82 3.73 -10.58
C PRO A 17 14.21 4.67 -9.52
N VAL A 18 14.10 5.94 -9.84
CA VAL A 18 13.55 6.96 -8.92
C VAL A 18 12.39 7.70 -9.57
N ALA A 19 11.34 7.94 -8.77
CA ALA A 19 10.28 8.85 -9.16
C ALA A 19 10.74 10.30 -8.89
N ALA A 20 10.74 11.12 -9.92
CA ALA A 20 10.90 12.57 -9.82
C ALA A 20 9.51 13.23 -9.64
N PRO A 21 9.45 14.53 -9.32
CA PRO A 21 8.16 15.21 -9.10
C PRO A 21 7.18 15.10 -10.28
N ASP A 22 7.66 15.06 -11.50
CA ASP A 22 6.87 15.09 -12.73
C ASP A 22 6.98 13.81 -13.58
N SER A 23 7.72 12.81 -13.13
CA SER A 23 7.93 11.57 -13.88
C SER A 23 8.14 10.35 -12.98
N LEU A 24 7.76 9.20 -13.49
CA LEU A 24 8.13 7.90 -12.95
C LEU A 24 9.21 7.27 -13.79
N ALA A 25 10.09 6.49 -13.16
CA ALA A 25 11.01 5.62 -13.88
C ALA A 25 10.82 4.17 -13.41
N TRP A 26 11.02 3.25 -14.35
CA TRP A 26 10.95 1.81 -14.08
C TRP A 26 12.01 1.07 -14.88
N LEU A 27 12.29 -0.16 -14.43
CA LEU A 27 13.26 -1.04 -15.08
C LEU A 27 12.51 -2.02 -15.97
N LYS A 28 13.03 -2.26 -17.17
CA LYS A 28 12.49 -3.21 -18.13
C LYS A 28 13.61 -4.07 -18.69
N LEU A 29 13.37 -5.36 -18.77
CA LEU A 29 14.24 -6.32 -19.47
C LEU A 29 13.52 -6.76 -20.75
N GLU A 30 14.12 -6.50 -21.88
CA GLU A 30 13.62 -6.94 -23.17
C GLU A 30 13.96 -8.42 -23.43
N ARG A 31 13.29 -9.04 -24.39
CA ARG A 31 13.48 -10.47 -24.72
C ARG A 31 14.87 -10.80 -25.25
N ASP A 32 15.54 -9.83 -25.88
CA ASP A 32 16.90 -9.96 -26.40
C ASP A 32 17.98 -9.77 -25.30
N GLY A 33 17.56 -9.54 -24.05
CA GLY A 33 18.46 -9.30 -22.93
C GLY A 33 18.81 -7.82 -22.71
N THR A 34 18.31 -6.89 -23.53
CA THR A 34 18.54 -5.46 -23.36
C THR A 34 17.85 -4.99 -22.06
N PHE A 35 18.61 -4.35 -21.19
CA PHE A 35 18.13 -3.74 -19.94
C PHE A 35 17.90 -2.25 -20.14
N LEU A 36 16.67 -1.80 -19.87
CA LEU A 36 16.24 -0.42 -20.08
C LEU A 36 15.83 0.24 -18.76
N VAL A 37 16.08 1.54 -18.66
CA VAL A 37 15.45 2.43 -17.71
C VAL A 37 14.46 3.30 -18.49
N GLU A 38 13.19 3.03 -18.32
CA GLU A 38 12.12 3.79 -18.98
C GLU A 38 11.54 4.83 -18.04
N ALA A 39 11.02 5.92 -18.59
CA ALA A 39 10.33 6.95 -17.83
C ALA A 39 9.05 7.41 -18.52
N GLY A 40 8.09 7.88 -17.74
CA GLY A 40 6.83 8.41 -18.23
C GLY A 40 6.18 9.39 -17.27
N SER A 41 5.35 10.26 -17.82
CA SER A 41 4.61 11.30 -17.09
C SER A 41 3.12 11.00 -16.95
N LEU A 42 2.67 9.79 -17.28
CA LEU A 42 1.27 9.36 -17.21
C LEU A 42 0.29 10.25 -18.04
N GLY A 43 0.76 10.75 -19.19
CA GLY A 43 -0.08 11.47 -20.14
C GLY A 43 -0.35 12.95 -19.82
N THR A 44 0.23 13.51 -18.75
CA THR A 44 -0.07 14.89 -18.35
C THR A 44 1.02 15.89 -18.74
N SER A 45 2.28 15.54 -18.56
CA SER A 45 3.42 16.39 -18.88
C SER A 45 4.61 15.55 -19.31
N PRO A 46 5.39 15.95 -20.33
CA PRO A 46 6.62 15.27 -20.66
C PRO A 46 7.61 15.36 -19.49
N ALA A 47 8.38 14.30 -19.29
CA ALA A 47 9.48 14.34 -18.33
C ALA A 47 10.48 15.44 -18.73
N LYS A 48 11.01 16.16 -17.74
CA LYS A 48 12.02 17.19 -18.01
C LYS A 48 13.31 16.55 -18.51
N PRO A 49 14.02 17.17 -19.45
CA PRO A 49 15.27 16.61 -20.00
C PRO A 49 16.36 16.31 -18.96
N GLN A 50 16.29 16.94 -17.81
CA GLN A 50 17.26 16.79 -16.71
C GLN A 50 16.73 15.92 -15.56
N ALA A 51 15.66 15.18 -15.75
CA ALA A 51 15.13 14.29 -14.72
C ALA A 51 16.14 13.17 -14.40
N VAL A 52 16.35 12.93 -13.11
CA VAL A 52 17.09 11.75 -12.65
C VAL A 52 16.16 10.54 -12.76
N LEU A 53 16.45 9.60 -13.66
CA LEU A 53 15.64 8.41 -13.87
C LEU A 53 16.04 7.25 -12.96
N ALA A 54 17.33 7.14 -12.68
CA ALA A 54 17.85 6.09 -11.80
C ALA A 54 19.15 6.54 -11.12
N VAL A 55 19.46 5.90 -10.01
CA VAL A 55 20.76 5.96 -9.36
C VAL A 55 21.43 4.60 -9.43
N THR A 56 22.75 4.60 -9.53
CA THR A 56 23.56 3.37 -9.55
C THR A 56 24.66 3.43 -8.51
N ALA A 57 25.04 2.28 -8.00
CA ALA A 57 26.23 2.11 -7.15
C ALA A 57 26.88 0.77 -7.45
N THR A 58 28.21 0.72 -7.33
CA THR A 58 29.02 -0.49 -7.52
C THR A 58 29.88 -0.74 -6.28
N ASP A 59 30.02 -2.00 -5.90
CA ASP A 59 30.93 -2.45 -4.84
C ASP A 59 31.31 -3.92 -5.10
N LYS A 60 32.43 -4.37 -4.53
CA LYS A 60 32.81 -5.80 -4.50
C LYS A 60 31.89 -6.63 -3.61
N ASP A 61 31.27 -5.99 -2.64
CA ASP A 61 30.29 -6.61 -1.73
C ASP A 61 28.87 -6.26 -2.18
N ILE A 62 28.06 -7.28 -2.39
CA ILE A 62 26.67 -7.16 -2.87
C ILE A 62 25.79 -6.31 -1.94
N TYR A 63 25.95 -6.45 -0.63
CA TYR A 63 25.15 -5.72 0.37
C TYR A 63 25.57 -4.26 0.46
N ARG A 64 26.89 -3.98 0.27
CA ARG A 64 27.39 -2.62 0.18
C ARG A 64 26.90 -1.91 -1.08
N ALA A 65 26.91 -2.58 -2.23
CA ALA A 65 26.34 -2.03 -3.45
C ALA A 65 24.85 -1.66 -3.25
N CYS A 66 24.05 -2.55 -2.63
CA CYS A 66 22.65 -2.28 -2.30
C CYS A 66 22.50 -1.09 -1.34
N SER A 67 23.28 -1.04 -0.26
CA SER A 67 23.20 0.07 0.71
C SER A 67 23.62 1.40 0.08
N ALA A 68 24.66 1.40 -0.75
CA ALA A 68 25.17 2.58 -1.41
C ALA A 68 24.16 3.18 -2.40
N VAL A 69 23.43 2.36 -3.18
CA VAL A 69 22.41 2.85 -4.12
C VAL A 69 21.23 3.50 -3.38
N TRP A 70 20.80 2.92 -2.25
CA TRP A 70 19.77 3.54 -1.42
C TRP A 70 20.22 4.87 -0.81
N ASN A 71 21.43 4.92 -0.23
CA ASN A 71 21.97 6.15 0.33
C ASN A 71 22.12 7.26 -0.73
N LYS A 72 22.53 6.89 -1.94
CA LYS A 72 22.59 7.83 -3.07
C LYS A 72 21.21 8.36 -3.46
N ALA A 73 20.19 7.50 -3.53
CA ALA A 73 18.82 7.92 -3.79
C ALA A 73 18.29 8.87 -2.70
N LEU A 74 18.54 8.55 -1.42
CA LEU A 74 18.11 9.39 -0.29
C LEU A 74 18.81 10.76 -0.25
N SER A 75 19.95 10.93 -0.93
CA SER A 75 20.67 12.20 -1.02
C SER A 75 20.18 13.12 -2.14
N LEU A 76 19.32 12.63 -3.04
CA LEU A 76 18.78 13.45 -4.14
C LEU A 76 17.99 14.64 -3.59
N PRO A 77 18.12 15.86 -4.16
CA PRO A 77 17.51 17.07 -3.62
C PRO A 77 16.00 16.98 -3.39
N PHE A 78 15.28 16.28 -4.28
CA PHE A 78 13.83 16.12 -4.18
C PHE A 78 13.39 14.97 -3.25
N ILE A 79 14.34 14.16 -2.70
CA ILE A 79 14.08 13.08 -1.74
C ILE A 79 14.64 13.43 -0.35
N LYS A 80 15.77 14.15 -0.30
CA LYS A 80 16.49 14.47 0.93
C LYS A 80 15.57 15.09 1.99
N GLY A 81 15.57 14.51 3.19
CA GLY A 81 14.77 14.96 4.32
C GLY A 81 13.28 14.52 4.28
N ARG A 82 12.81 13.90 3.20
CA ARG A 82 11.41 13.43 3.06
C ARG A 82 11.20 11.99 3.51
N THR A 83 12.28 11.23 3.58
CA THR A 83 12.26 9.84 4.08
C THR A 83 13.54 9.51 4.81
N LEU A 84 13.50 8.49 5.66
CA LEU A 84 14.64 7.99 6.43
C LEU A 84 15.15 6.68 5.84
N PRO A 85 16.45 6.40 5.94
CA PRO A 85 16.97 5.08 5.68
C PRO A 85 16.39 4.07 6.70
N ARG A 86 16.34 2.80 6.31
CA ARG A 86 15.65 1.75 7.07
C ARG A 86 16.10 1.66 8.53
N GLU A 87 17.37 1.75 8.77
CA GLU A 87 17.98 1.64 10.11
C GLU A 87 17.63 2.80 11.06
N LYS A 88 17.13 3.92 10.51
CA LYS A 88 16.65 5.08 11.27
C LYS A 88 15.13 5.08 11.47
N LYS A 89 14.41 4.14 10.84
CA LYS A 89 12.96 4.01 11.00
C LYS A 89 12.63 3.21 12.26
N ILE A 90 11.64 3.69 13.00
CA ILE A 90 11.10 2.94 14.14
C ILE A 90 10.32 1.74 13.58
N TYR A 91 10.73 0.53 13.97
CA TYR A 91 10.03 -0.68 13.56
C TYR A 91 8.75 -0.83 14.37
N PRO A 92 7.57 -0.96 13.73
CA PRO A 92 6.30 -1.06 14.45
C PRO A 92 6.24 -2.29 15.34
N GLU A 93 5.70 -2.13 16.55
CA GLU A 93 5.71 -3.17 17.57
C GLU A 93 5.11 -4.51 17.12
N PRO A 94 3.91 -4.56 16.46
CA PRO A 94 3.33 -5.84 16.03
C PRO A 94 4.25 -6.64 15.11
N PHE A 95 5.00 -5.96 14.22
CA PHE A 95 5.81 -6.60 13.20
C PHE A 95 7.18 -7.08 13.68
N LYS A 96 7.50 -6.91 14.97
CA LYS A 96 8.62 -7.59 15.63
C LYS A 96 8.32 -9.07 15.89
N TYR A 97 7.07 -9.48 15.75
CA TYR A 97 6.58 -10.81 16.08
C TYR A 97 6.02 -11.52 14.87
N LEU A 98 5.93 -12.85 14.96
CA LEU A 98 5.29 -13.66 13.95
C LEU A 98 3.79 -13.35 13.87
N GLY A 99 3.29 -13.23 12.66
CA GLY A 99 1.87 -13.06 12.39
C GLY A 99 1.33 -14.06 11.38
N TRP A 100 0.02 -14.09 11.26
CA TRP A 100 -0.69 -14.89 10.29
C TRP A 100 -1.56 -13.99 9.39
N CYS A 101 -1.60 -14.30 8.08
CA CYS A 101 -2.41 -13.60 7.10
C CYS A 101 -3.37 -14.60 6.42
N SER A 102 -4.62 -14.19 6.23
CA SER A 102 -5.64 -15.06 5.64
C SER A 102 -5.43 -15.36 4.16
N TRP A 103 -4.66 -14.53 3.45
CA TRP A 103 -4.53 -14.61 1.99
C TRP A 103 -4.00 -15.96 1.49
N GLU A 104 -2.89 -16.44 2.05
CA GLU A 104 -2.28 -17.65 1.52
C GLU A 104 -3.13 -18.90 1.76
N GLN A 105 -3.86 -18.93 2.86
CA GLN A 105 -4.67 -20.09 3.22
C GLN A 105 -6.05 -20.06 2.57
N TYR A 106 -6.69 -18.91 2.46
CA TYR A 106 -8.10 -18.82 2.08
C TYR A 106 -8.38 -17.98 0.85
N LYS A 107 -7.41 -17.18 0.40
CA LYS A 107 -7.61 -16.17 -0.65
C LYS A 107 -8.86 -15.32 -0.31
N LYS A 108 -9.76 -15.12 -1.25
CA LYS A 108 -11.02 -14.37 -1.05
C LYS A 108 -12.14 -15.16 -0.35
N ASN A 109 -11.91 -16.45 -0.01
CA ASN A 109 -12.93 -17.31 0.57
C ASN A 109 -12.94 -17.23 2.09
N ILE A 110 -13.11 -16.04 2.64
CA ILE A 110 -13.16 -15.77 4.07
C ILE A 110 -14.59 -15.51 4.54
N SER A 111 -14.87 -15.84 5.80
CA SER A 111 -16.13 -15.54 6.49
C SER A 111 -15.87 -15.37 7.99
N SER A 112 -16.83 -14.78 8.71
CA SER A 112 -16.76 -14.62 10.18
C SER A 112 -16.44 -15.94 10.86
N LYS A 113 -17.23 -17.00 10.56
CA LYS A 113 -17.03 -18.33 11.15
C LYS A 113 -15.62 -18.86 10.92
N LEU A 114 -15.13 -18.81 9.67
CA LEU A 114 -13.81 -19.34 9.31
C LEU A 114 -12.68 -18.58 10.02
N LEU A 115 -12.78 -17.26 10.13
CA LEU A 115 -11.79 -16.45 10.81
C LEU A 115 -11.80 -16.66 12.33
N GLU A 116 -12.99 -16.85 12.95
CA GLU A 116 -13.12 -17.19 14.36
C GLU A 116 -12.50 -18.57 14.68
N GLU A 117 -12.75 -19.57 13.83
CA GLU A 117 -12.13 -20.92 13.96
C GLU A 117 -10.60 -20.84 13.82
N THR A 118 -10.11 -20.00 12.89
CA THR A 118 -8.69 -19.79 12.69
C THR A 118 -8.05 -19.09 13.89
N ALA A 119 -8.69 -18.05 14.43
CA ALA A 119 -8.20 -17.36 15.63
C ALA A 119 -8.07 -18.32 16.81
N LYS A 120 -9.05 -19.23 17.02
CA LYS A 120 -8.97 -20.28 18.04
C LYS A 120 -7.78 -21.24 17.81
N LYS A 121 -7.56 -21.64 16.56
CA LYS A 121 -6.42 -22.52 16.21
C LYS A 121 -5.08 -21.82 16.45
N LEU A 122 -4.95 -20.54 16.10
CA LEU A 122 -3.76 -19.74 16.35
C LEU A 122 -3.50 -19.58 17.86
N GLU A 123 -4.55 -19.35 18.65
CA GLU A 123 -4.45 -19.25 20.11
C GLU A 123 -3.96 -20.55 20.73
N ALA A 124 -4.50 -21.70 20.31
CA ALA A 124 -4.14 -23.02 20.79
C ALA A 124 -2.78 -23.54 20.26
N SER A 125 -2.26 -22.97 19.18
CA SER A 125 -1.02 -23.41 18.53
C SER A 125 0.21 -23.18 19.44
N PRO A 126 1.22 -24.06 19.43
CA PRO A 126 2.51 -23.78 20.08
C PRO A 126 3.31 -22.68 19.36
N VAL A 127 2.99 -22.36 18.12
CA VAL A 127 3.65 -21.31 17.35
C VAL A 127 3.29 -19.94 17.95
N PRO A 128 4.29 -19.05 18.24
CA PRO A 128 4.05 -17.79 18.93
C PRO A 128 3.53 -16.68 17.99
N VAL A 129 2.40 -16.94 17.32
CA VAL A 129 1.73 -15.93 16.48
C VAL A 129 1.13 -14.85 17.38
N ARG A 130 1.45 -13.59 17.08
CA ARG A 130 1.04 -12.42 17.89
C ARG A 130 0.04 -11.51 17.20
N TRP A 131 -0.08 -11.61 15.87
CA TRP A 131 -1.06 -10.82 15.12
C TRP A 131 -1.71 -11.64 14.00
N MET A 132 -2.93 -11.24 13.64
CA MET A 132 -3.71 -11.82 12.57
C MET A 132 -4.13 -10.71 11.61
N LEU A 133 -3.85 -10.89 10.31
CA LEU A 133 -4.29 -10.00 9.24
C LEU A 133 -5.42 -10.65 8.44
N VAL A 134 -6.58 -9.98 8.42
CA VAL A 134 -7.67 -10.31 7.50
C VAL A 134 -7.39 -9.64 6.17
N ASP A 135 -7.14 -10.42 5.15
CA ASP A 135 -6.83 -9.96 3.79
C ASP A 135 -8.09 -9.78 2.93
N ASP A 136 -7.94 -9.54 1.63
CA ASP A 136 -9.03 -9.31 0.66
C ASP A 136 -10.14 -10.39 0.70
N GLY A 137 -11.38 -9.99 0.45
CA GLY A 137 -12.53 -10.88 0.33
C GLY A 137 -13.70 -10.57 1.28
N PHE A 138 -13.55 -9.59 2.17
CA PHE A 138 -14.60 -9.21 3.12
C PHE A 138 -15.49 -8.06 2.63
N GLN A 139 -14.99 -7.20 1.74
CA GLN A 139 -15.64 -5.95 1.36
C GLN A 139 -16.99 -6.18 0.69
N THR A 140 -17.94 -5.28 0.97
CA THR A 140 -19.16 -5.14 0.16
C THR A 140 -18.76 -4.53 -1.18
N GLN A 141 -18.94 -5.31 -2.23
CA GLN A 141 -18.45 -4.99 -3.57
C GLN A 141 -19.38 -5.47 -4.69
N GLU A 142 -19.28 -4.82 -5.84
CA GLU A 142 -19.86 -5.26 -7.10
C GLU A 142 -18.81 -5.16 -8.21
N ARG A 143 -18.59 -6.22 -8.99
CA ARG A 143 -17.62 -6.27 -10.13
C ARG A 143 -16.20 -5.81 -9.75
N LEU A 144 -15.73 -6.17 -8.56
CA LEU A 144 -14.46 -5.74 -7.98
C LEU A 144 -14.37 -4.22 -7.76
N GLN A 145 -15.49 -3.54 -7.58
CA GLN A 145 -15.59 -2.13 -7.19
C GLN A 145 -16.15 -2.04 -5.78
N LEU A 146 -15.60 -1.14 -4.98
CA LEU A 146 -16.05 -0.94 -3.60
C LEU A 146 -17.45 -0.32 -3.57
N VAL A 147 -18.36 -0.93 -2.83
CA VAL A 147 -19.70 -0.40 -2.59
C VAL A 147 -19.79 0.26 -1.21
N SER A 148 -19.15 -0.33 -0.20
CA SER A 148 -19.17 0.17 1.18
C SER A 148 -17.91 -0.27 1.94
N PHE A 149 -17.53 0.47 2.97
CA PHE A 149 -16.47 0.07 3.92
C PHE A 149 -16.91 -1.08 4.83
N GLN A 150 -18.20 -1.34 4.93
CA GLN A 150 -18.72 -2.43 5.74
C GLN A 150 -18.44 -3.80 5.12
N PRO A 151 -18.18 -4.83 5.94
CA PRO A 151 -18.05 -6.17 5.42
C PRO A 151 -19.38 -6.69 4.87
N ARG A 152 -19.30 -7.54 3.88
CA ARG A 152 -20.47 -8.13 3.21
C ARG A 152 -21.30 -8.99 4.18
N GLN A 153 -22.60 -8.72 4.24
CA GLN A 153 -23.51 -9.30 5.24
C GLN A 153 -23.68 -10.82 5.12
N ASP A 154 -23.62 -11.38 3.91
CA ASP A 154 -23.77 -12.80 3.67
C ASP A 154 -22.64 -13.65 4.29
N ARG A 155 -21.46 -13.07 4.47
CA ARG A 155 -20.29 -13.74 5.09
C ARG A 155 -19.96 -13.23 6.49
N PHE A 156 -20.35 -12.01 6.82
CA PHE A 156 -20.09 -11.33 8.09
C PHE A 156 -21.39 -10.73 8.67
N PRO A 157 -22.41 -11.56 8.99
CA PRO A 157 -23.74 -11.05 9.39
C PRO A 157 -23.75 -10.24 10.68
N ARG A 158 -22.72 -10.37 11.52
CA ARG A 158 -22.52 -9.61 12.75
C ARG A 158 -21.30 -8.69 12.69
N GLY A 159 -20.85 -8.34 11.46
CA GLY A 159 -19.65 -7.55 11.24
C GLY A 159 -18.41 -8.17 11.88
N TRP A 160 -17.56 -7.34 12.46
CA TRP A 160 -16.28 -7.75 13.03
C TRP A 160 -16.34 -8.18 14.50
N LYS A 161 -17.46 -7.89 15.20
CA LYS A 161 -17.61 -8.18 16.63
C LYS A 161 -17.25 -9.62 17.04
N PRO A 162 -17.63 -10.68 16.27
CA PRO A 162 -17.25 -12.05 16.64
C PRO A 162 -15.73 -12.27 16.61
N LEU A 163 -15.04 -11.76 15.57
CA LEU A 163 -13.59 -11.90 15.45
C LEU A 163 -12.84 -11.14 16.56
N MET A 164 -13.26 -9.91 16.87
CA MET A 164 -12.59 -9.09 17.89
C MET A 164 -12.61 -9.70 19.30
N LYS A 165 -13.55 -10.59 19.61
CA LYS A 165 -13.57 -11.35 20.88
C LYS A 165 -12.39 -12.31 21.03
N HIS A 166 -11.69 -12.62 19.95
CA HIS A 166 -10.51 -13.50 19.96
C HIS A 166 -9.19 -12.76 20.18
N LYS A 167 -9.22 -11.43 20.38
CA LYS A 167 -8.03 -10.71 20.85
C LYS A 167 -7.69 -11.19 22.26
N SER A 168 -6.42 -11.50 22.48
CA SER A 168 -5.90 -12.10 23.71
C SER A 168 -4.49 -11.59 24.00
N PRO A 169 -3.90 -11.87 25.16
CA PRO A 169 -2.48 -11.61 25.39
C PRO A 169 -1.54 -12.27 24.38
N LYS A 170 -1.93 -13.41 23.80
CA LYS A 170 -1.17 -14.10 22.77
C LYS A 170 -1.48 -13.52 21.38
N LEU A 171 -2.72 -13.56 20.92
CA LEU A 171 -3.16 -12.98 19.63
C LEU A 171 -3.56 -11.50 19.85
N LYS A 172 -2.55 -10.67 20.04
CA LYS A 172 -2.69 -9.30 20.57
C LYS A 172 -3.23 -8.31 19.53
N TRP A 173 -2.78 -8.41 18.29
CA TRP A 173 -3.11 -7.42 17.27
C TRP A 173 -3.87 -8.03 16.10
N MET A 174 -4.88 -7.29 15.63
CA MET A 174 -5.67 -7.63 14.45
C MET A 174 -5.46 -6.57 13.37
N GLY A 175 -5.16 -6.99 12.16
CA GLY A 175 -5.02 -6.14 10.99
C GLY A 175 -6.11 -6.36 9.95
N LEU A 176 -6.38 -5.32 9.16
CA LEU A 176 -7.32 -5.40 8.05
C LEU A 176 -6.65 -4.95 6.74
N TRP A 177 -6.86 -5.72 5.68
CA TRP A 177 -6.41 -5.36 4.34
C TRP A 177 -7.32 -4.32 3.71
N HIS A 178 -6.74 -3.42 2.94
CA HIS A 178 -7.51 -2.54 2.07
C HIS A 178 -6.74 -2.19 0.79
N CYS A 179 -7.48 -2.01 -0.30
CA CYS A 179 -6.92 -1.49 -1.54
C CYS A 179 -6.74 0.02 -1.44
N TYR A 180 -5.61 0.53 -1.94
CA TYR A 180 -5.24 1.95 -1.91
C TYR A 180 -6.31 2.88 -2.52
N TYR A 181 -7.07 2.41 -3.49
CA TYR A 181 -8.08 3.22 -4.20
C TYR A 181 -9.50 2.63 -4.16
N GLY A 182 -9.86 2.04 -3.03
CA GLY A 182 -11.17 1.45 -2.81
C GLY A 182 -11.18 -0.06 -3.01
N LEU A 183 -11.19 -0.54 -4.25
CA LEU A 183 -11.03 -1.95 -4.58
C LEU A 183 -10.35 -2.08 -5.96
N TRP A 184 -10.09 -3.30 -6.43
CA TRP A 184 -9.35 -3.62 -7.65
C TRP A 184 -9.77 -2.82 -8.90
N ASN A 185 -11.05 -2.49 -9.03
CA ASN A 185 -11.60 -1.69 -10.12
C ASN A 185 -12.07 -0.29 -9.67
N GLY A 186 -11.59 0.21 -8.52
CA GLY A 186 -12.01 1.48 -7.95
C GLY A 186 -13.30 1.39 -7.12
N ILE A 187 -14.12 2.41 -7.19
CA ILE A 187 -15.36 2.58 -6.41
C ILE A 187 -16.56 2.45 -7.34
N HIS A 188 -17.59 1.78 -6.87
CA HIS A 188 -18.80 1.55 -7.66
C HIS A 188 -19.62 2.85 -7.80
N PRO A 189 -20.21 3.16 -8.97
CA PRO A 189 -21.01 4.37 -9.17
C PRO A 189 -22.22 4.48 -8.22
N ARG A 190 -22.77 3.34 -7.79
CA ARG A 190 -23.86 3.24 -6.80
C ARG A 190 -23.30 2.82 -5.43
N HIS A 191 -22.22 3.48 -4.98
CA HIS A 191 -21.66 3.24 -3.65
C HIS A 191 -22.61 3.73 -2.54
N HIS A 192 -22.42 3.20 -1.35
CA HIS A 192 -23.13 3.59 -0.13
C HIS A 192 -22.21 4.40 0.82
N LEU A 193 -21.29 5.15 0.26
CA LEU A 193 -20.47 6.10 1.00
C LEU A 193 -21.30 7.37 1.21
N ASP A 194 -21.09 8.04 2.34
CA ASP A 194 -21.76 9.32 2.61
C ASP A 194 -21.27 10.44 1.67
N ASP A 195 -22.02 11.56 1.65
CA ASP A 195 -21.74 12.68 0.76
C ASP A 195 -20.38 13.34 1.04
N GLU A 196 -19.93 13.36 2.29
CA GLU A 196 -18.62 13.91 2.65
C GLU A 196 -17.50 13.04 2.08
N THR A 197 -17.58 11.73 2.28
CA THR A 197 -16.65 10.76 1.70
C THR A 197 -16.63 10.86 0.17
N ALA A 198 -17.80 11.00 -0.45
CA ALA A 198 -17.93 11.09 -1.90
C ALA A 198 -17.27 12.35 -2.49
N ARG A 199 -17.13 13.43 -1.73
CA ARG A 199 -16.40 14.64 -2.15
C ARG A 199 -14.90 14.40 -2.39
N GLY A 200 -14.34 13.35 -1.81
CA GLY A 200 -12.95 12.93 -2.03
C GLY A 200 -12.74 12.07 -3.27
N LEU A 201 -13.76 11.90 -4.11
CA LEU A 201 -13.71 11.03 -5.28
C LEU A 201 -13.57 11.82 -6.58
N VAL A 202 -12.84 11.24 -7.52
CA VAL A 202 -12.68 11.77 -8.88
C VAL A 202 -13.04 10.69 -9.90
N ARG A 203 -13.60 11.11 -11.02
CA ARG A 203 -13.87 10.23 -12.16
C ARG A 203 -12.77 10.41 -13.20
N THR A 204 -12.09 9.33 -13.55
CA THR A 204 -11.06 9.33 -14.60
C THR A 204 -11.69 9.39 -16.00
N ALA A 205 -10.89 9.75 -17.01
CA ALA A 205 -11.28 9.71 -18.43
C ALA A 205 -11.74 8.31 -18.86
N LYS A 206 -11.25 7.25 -18.22
CA LYS A 206 -11.64 5.84 -18.46
C LYS A 206 -12.90 5.44 -17.67
N GLY A 207 -13.59 6.40 -17.01
CA GLY A 207 -14.81 6.17 -16.26
C GLY A 207 -14.64 5.50 -14.90
N LYS A 208 -13.42 5.31 -14.40
CA LYS A 208 -13.14 4.81 -13.06
C LYS A 208 -13.46 5.89 -12.02
N ILE A 209 -13.95 5.49 -10.85
CA ILE A 209 -14.11 6.36 -9.69
C ILE A 209 -13.04 5.97 -8.67
N LEU A 210 -12.22 6.93 -8.27
CA LEU A 210 -11.06 6.75 -7.41
C LEU A 210 -11.00 7.83 -6.32
N PRO A 211 -10.34 7.61 -5.19
CA PRO A 211 -9.95 8.69 -4.31
C PRO A 211 -9.06 9.68 -5.06
N GLY A 212 -9.32 10.97 -4.93
CA GLY A 212 -8.63 11.98 -5.72
C GLY A 212 -8.71 13.39 -5.15
N ASP A 213 -8.55 14.34 -6.04
CA ASP A 213 -8.55 15.77 -5.82
C ASP A 213 -9.93 16.44 -5.96
N GLY A 214 -11.00 15.65 -5.78
CA GLY A 214 -12.35 16.20 -5.67
C GLY A 214 -12.44 17.28 -4.58
N PRO A 215 -13.57 18.02 -4.47
CA PRO A 215 -13.70 19.19 -3.57
C PRO A 215 -13.29 18.96 -2.11
N GLY A 216 -13.34 17.71 -1.64
CA GLY A 216 -12.89 17.31 -0.30
C GLY A 216 -11.44 16.79 -0.25
N GLY A 217 -10.78 16.66 -1.41
CA GLY A 217 -9.48 15.99 -1.52
C GLY A 217 -9.53 14.50 -1.15
N ALA A 218 -8.45 13.78 -1.37
CA ALA A 218 -8.38 12.35 -1.07
C ALA A 218 -8.55 12.04 0.43
N GLY A 219 -8.27 13.01 1.31
CA GLY A 219 -8.50 12.91 2.75
C GLY A 219 -9.95 12.65 3.12
N ALA A 220 -10.91 13.19 2.37
CA ALA A 220 -12.34 12.94 2.59
C ALA A 220 -12.70 11.46 2.41
N PHE A 221 -11.99 10.73 1.56
CA PHE A 221 -12.14 9.28 1.42
C PHE A 221 -11.36 8.50 2.50
N TYR A 222 -10.08 8.84 2.73
CA TYR A 222 -9.22 8.05 3.61
C TYR A 222 -9.57 8.19 5.10
N THR A 223 -10.05 9.36 5.52
CA THR A 223 -10.41 9.59 6.92
C THR A 223 -11.53 8.66 7.39
N PRO A 224 -12.75 8.65 6.80
CA PRO A 224 -13.81 7.75 7.24
C PRO A 224 -13.48 6.29 6.99
N PHE A 225 -12.73 5.98 5.92
CA PHE A 225 -12.24 4.62 5.69
C PHE A 225 -11.39 4.11 6.86
N LEU A 226 -10.33 4.82 7.24
CA LEU A 226 -9.43 4.41 8.33
C LEU A 226 -10.14 4.45 9.69
N GLN A 227 -11.05 5.42 9.91
CA GLN A 227 -11.86 5.49 11.10
C GLN A 227 -12.74 4.25 11.25
N SER A 228 -13.39 3.80 10.17
CA SER A 228 -14.23 2.59 10.18
C SER A 228 -13.42 1.34 10.58
N VAL A 229 -12.16 1.24 10.18
CA VAL A 229 -11.27 0.15 10.57
C VAL A 229 -10.93 0.23 12.07
N LYS A 230 -10.62 1.44 12.56
CA LYS A 230 -10.32 1.69 13.98
C LYS A 230 -11.53 1.37 14.87
N ASP A 231 -12.70 1.84 14.50
CA ASP A 231 -13.96 1.64 15.22
C ASP A 231 -14.38 0.16 15.26
N ALA A 232 -14.02 -0.59 14.22
CA ALA A 232 -14.20 -2.04 14.18
C ALA A 232 -13.27 -2.81 15.13
N GLY A 233 -12.26 -2.15 15.72
CA GLY A 233 -11.35 -2.72 16.71
C GLY A 233 -10.03 -3.25 16.14
N PHE A 234 -9.71 -2.98 14.90
CA PHE A 234 -8.41 -3.33 14.32
C PHE A 234 -7.29 -2.40 14.81
N ASP A 235 -6.07 -2.94 14.84
CA ASP A 235 -4.89 -2.26 15.38
C ASP A 235 -3.95 -1.74 14.26
N PHE A 236 -4.09 -2.25 13.05
CA PHE A 236 -3.32 -1.81 11.89
C PHE A 236 -4.03 -2.12 10.56
N VAL A 237 -3.56 -1.47 9.51
CA VAL A 237 -4.08 -1.64 8.14
C VAL A 237 -2.95 -2.06 7.20
N LYS A 238 -3.19 -3.05 6.35
CA LYS A 238 -2.38 -3.33 5.18
C LYS A 238 -2.97 -2.57 3.99
N ILE A 239 -2.25 -1.59 3.46
CA ILE A 239 -2.63 -0.86 2.24
C ILE A 239 -1.92 -1.49 1.06
N ASP A 240 -2.68 -2.08 0.17
CA ASP A 240 -2.20 -2.86 -0.97
C ASP A 240 -2.57 -2.20 -2.32
N VAL A 241 -2.06 -2.75 -3.41
CA VAL A 241 -2.38 -2.38 -4.80
C VAL A 241 -1.98 -0.93 -5.14
N GLN A 242 -0.98 -0.37 -4.47
CA GLN A 242 -0.58 1.03 -4.63
C GLN A 242 -0.06 1.34 -6.05
N ALA A 243 0.72 0.43 -6.65
CA ALA A 243 1.27 0.62 -8.00
C ALA A 243 0.20 0.57 -9.09
N GLU A 244 -0.85 -0.22 -8.93
CA GLU A 244 -1.95 -0.33 -9.90
C GLU A 244 -2.79 0.95 -9.99
N TYR A 245 -2.79 1.77 -8.94
CA TYR A 245 -3.46 3.07 -8.93
C TYR A 245 -3.05 3.93 -10.12
N LEU A 246 -1.76 3.97 -10.45
CA LEU A 246 -1.22 4.79 -11.52
C LEU A 246 -1.79 4.43 -12.90
N LYS A 247 -2.07 3.16 -13.15
CA LYS A 247 -2.71 2.69 -14.41
C LYS A 247 -4.16 3.19 -14.54
N HIS A 248 -4.83 3.42 -13.43
CA HIS A 248 -6.20 3.91 -13.41
C HIS A 248 -6.28 5.44 -13.39
N ALA A 249 -5.26 6.09 -12.85
CA ALA A 249 -5.17 7.54 -12.69
C ALA A 249 -4.52 8.27 -13.88
N ASP A 250 -4.23 7.56 -14.97
CA ASP A 250 -3.65 8.10 -16.21
C ASP A 250 -4.43 9.33 -16.71
N GLY A 251 -3.73 10.43 -16.94
CA GLY A 251 -4.30 11.69 -17.42
C GLY A 251 -4.94 12.58 -16.32
N LEU A 252 -4.95 12.18 -15.04
CA LEU A 252 -5.48 13.02 -13.96
C LEU A 252 -4.50 14.11 -13.57
N ASP A 253 -3.25 13.72 -13.27
CA ASP A 253 -2.17 14.64 -12.91
C ASP A 253 -0.81 13.96 -13.14
N ASN A 254 0.30 14.70 -12.92
CA ASN A 254 1.62 14.12 -12.98
C ASN A 254 1.84 13.11 -11.81
N PRO A 255 2.73 12.12 -11.99
CA PRO A 255 2.89 11.03 -11.04
C PRO A 255 3.23 11.44 -9.61
N GLY A 256 4.05 12.49 -9.46
CA GLY A 256 4.49 12.98 -8.16
C GLY A 256 3.35 13.62 -7.36
N GLU A 257 2.54 14.44 -8.01
CA GLU A 257 1.37 15.07 -7.38
C GLU A 257 0.28 14.03 -7.11
N LEU A 258 -0.01 13.12 -8.06
CA LEU A 258 -0.94 12.01 -7.84
C LEU A 258 -0.59 11.22 -6.57
N TRP A 259 0.68 10.91 -6.39
CA TRP A 259 1.14 10.20 -5.20
C TRP A 259 1.00 11.05 -3.94
N LYS A 260 1.48 12.30 -3.98
CA LYS A 260 1.49 13.21 -2.84
C LYS A 260 0.09 13.50 -2.30
N GLU A 261 -0.85 13.83 -3.20
CA GLU A 261 -2.24 14.17 -2.84
C GLU A 261 -3.00 13.02 -2.17
N ARG A 262 -2.61 11.77 -2.44
CA ARG A 262 -3.26 10.59 -1.87
C ARG A 262 -2.47 9.98 -0.73
N ALA A 263 -1.15 9.84 -0.89
CA ALA A 263 -0.31 9.19 0.11
C ALA A 263 -0.13 10.03 1.39
N LEU A 264 -0.09 11.35 1.27
CA LEU A 264 0.06 12.21 2.46
C LEU A 264 -1.16 12.15 3.38
N PRO A 265 -2.41 12.43 2.92
CA PRO A 265 -3.58 12.33 3.78
C PRO A 265 -3.77 10.94 4.38
N LEU A 266 -3.53 9.89 3.58
CA LEU A 266 -3.57 8.51 4.07
C LEU A 266 -2.55 8.28 5.18
N SER A 267 -1.28 8.68 4.97
CA SER A 267 -0.19 8.46 5.93
C SER A 267 -0.38 9.25 7.22
N GLU A 268 -0.85 10.49 7.12
CA GLU A 268 -1.14 11.35 8.27
C GLU A 268 -2.25 10.77 9.12
N LYS A 269 -3.35 10.35 8.50
CA LYS A 269 -4.47 9.73 9.22
C LYS A 269 -4.11 8.36 9.78
N MET A 270 -3.30 7.55 9.09
CA MET A 270 -2.76 6.31 9.65
C MET A 270 -1.90 6.56 10.89
N ALA A 271 -1.04 7.59 10.87
CA ALA A 271 -0.20 7.95 12.02
C ALA A 271 -1.03 8.42 13.22
N GLU A 272 -2.13 9.11 12.98
CA GLU A 272 -3.07 9.55 14.01
C GLU A 272 -3.83 8.36 14.64
N LEU A 273 -4.45 7.52 13.82
CA LEU A 273 -5.34 6.47 14.29
C LEU A 273 -4.62 5.19 14.75
N PHE A 274 -3.44 4.92 14.19
CA PHE A 274 -2.65 3.71 14.46
C PHE A 274 -1.21 4.04 14.85
N PRO A 275 -0.98 4.81 15.93
CA PRO A 275 0.34 5.35 16.28
C PRO A 275 1.38 4.27 16.60
N GLU A 276 0.97 3.08 17.03
CA GLU A 276 1.89 1.97 17.32
C GLU A 276 2.42 1.29 16.05
N THR A 277 1.73 1.43 14.93
CA THR A 277 2.04 0.74 13.67
C THR A 277 2.46 1.69 12.55
N SER A 278 2.35 3.01 12.75
CA SER A 278 2.61 4.04 11.75
C SER A 278 3.66 5.07 12.18
N LYS A 279 4.53 4.73 13.13
CA LYS A 279 5.60 5.65 13.60
C LYS A 279 6.55 5.99 12.45
N LYS A 280 6.70 7.29 12.22
CA LYS A 280 7.59 7.89 11.20
C LYS A 280 9.05 7.62 11.51
#